data_ea1ae773bb6076299b26d96fb5a36bf1
#
_entry.id   ea1ae773bb6076299b26d96fb5a36bf1
#
_cell.length_a   1.000
_cell.length_b   1.000
_cell.length_c   1.000
_cell.angle_alpha   90.00
_cell.angle_beta   90.00
_cell.angle_gamma   90.00
#
_symmetry.space_group_name_H-M   'P 1'
#
loop_
_entity.id
_entity.type
_entity.pdbx_description
1 polymer ?
#
loop_
_entity_poly.entity_id
_entity_poly.type
_entity_poly.pdbx_seq_one_letter_code
_entity_poly.pdbx_strand_id
1 'polypeptide(L)'
;KTAKPMGAGAYKFVKYENKTVYLEANENYYKGEPKIKNMQLRESADADFIPGVEQGTIDLADPSGSKSAFEQIKSINSNGELDGDRINTSLVDNLGYGYIGMNANNVCVGDEPGSDASKNLRKAIATVLAVYRDVTIDSYYGDAAAVINYPISNTSWAAPQKSDADYEVAFSKDVDGNPIYTDGMSDDEKYAA
;
A
#
# COMPACT_ATOMS: atom_id res chain seq x y z
N LYS A 1 13.90 6.96 -24.76
CA LYS A 1 14.08 7.88 -23.63
C LYS A 1 14.08 9.30 -24.19
N THR A 2 13.11 10.11 -23.87
CA THR A 2 12.95 11.45 -24.40
C THR A 2 13.78 12.42 -23.57
N ALA A 3 14.80 13.01 -24.19
CA ALA A 3 15.60 14.08 -23.58
C ALA A 3 14.77 15.39 -23.42
N LYS A 4 13.63 15.48 -24.10
CA LYS A 4 12.71 16.62 -24.07
C LYS A 4 11.28 16.08 -24.04
N PRO A 5 10.75 15.70 -22.89
CA PRO A 5 9.37 15.23 -22.79
C PRO A 5 8.39 16.37 -23.12
N MET A 6 7.38 16.07 -23.92
CA MET A 6 6.25 16.97 -24.21
C MET A 6 4.98 16.40 -23.60
N GLY A 7 4.17 17.26 -22.99
CA GLY A 7 2.90 16.87 -22.40
C GLY A 7 1.91 18.01 -22.37
N ALA A 8 0.63 17.69 -22.16
CA ALA A 8 -0.48 18.65 -22.02
C ALA A 8 -0.83 18.93 -20.55
N GLY A 9 0.04 18.55 -19.61
CA GLY A 9 -0.15 18.71 -18.19
C GLY A 9 0.00 20.14 -17.68
N ALA A 10 -0.20 20.30 -16.37
CA ALA A 10 -0.12 21.59 -15.68
C ALA A 10 1.29 22.19 -15.69
N TYR A 11 2.32 21.36 -15.86
CA TYR A 11 3.72 21.78 -15.85
C TYR A 11 4.48 21.29 -17.08
N LYS A 12 5.43 22.09 -17.53
CA LYS A 12 6.39 21.80 -18.61
C LYS A 12 7.73 21.38 -18.01
N PHE A 13 8.37 20.40 -18.62
CA PHE A 13 9.72 19.97 -18.26
C PHE A 13 10.74 21.03 -18.68
N VAL A 14 11.62 21.42 -17.78
CA VAL A 14 12.74 22.34 -18.04
C VAL A 14 14.04 21.57 -18.19
N LYS A 15 14.45 20.85 -17.14
CA LYS A 15 15.69 20.06 -17.11
C LYS A 15 15.65 18.96 -16.04
N TYR A 16 16.58 18.03 -16.15
CA TYR A 16 16.95 17.07 -15.09
C TYR A 16 18.42 17.26 -14.77
N GLU A 17 18.71 17.51 -13.51
CA GLU A 17 20.06 17.73 -13.03
C GLU A 17 20.18 17.36 -11.56
N ASN A 18 21.27 16.70 -11.16
CA ASN A 18 21.52 16.34 -9.75
C ASN A 18 20.32 15.62 -9.08
N LYS A 19 19.77 14.61 -9.73
CA LYS A 19 18.61 13.84 -9.23
C LYS A 19 17.34 14.68 -9.01
N THR A 20 17.26 15.82 -9.65
CA THR A 20 16.12 16.75 -9.56
C THR A 20 15.55 17.02 -10.94
N VAL A 21 14.22 16.86 -11.06
CA VAL A 21 13.46 17.30 -12.23
C VAL A 21 12.96 18.73 -11.97
N TYR A 22 13.28 19.65 -12.86
CA TYR A 22 12.81 21.04 -12.80
C TYR A 22 11.66 21.22 -13.78
N LEU A 23 10.58 21.77 -13.28
CA LEU A 23 9.35 22.01 -14.01
C LEU A 23 8.94 23.48 -13.88
N GLU A 24 8.30 24.02 -14.93
CA GLU A 24 7.66 25.34 -14.93
C GLU A 24 6.18 25.23 -15.26
N ALA A 25 5.36 26.17 -14.79
CA ALA A 25 3.94 26.22 -15.08
C ALA A 25 3.67 26.28 -16.57
N ASN A 26 2.67 25.53 -17.05
CA ASN A 26 2.20 25.58 -18.41
C ASN A 26 1.06 26.61 -18.54
N GLU A 27 1.36 27.75 -19.14
CA GLU A 27 0.41 28.84 -19.39
C GLU A 27 -0.78 28.41 -20.27
N ASN A 28 -0.59 27.35 -21.08
CA ASN A 28 -1.61 26.81 -21.97
C ASN A 28 -2.35 25.59 -21.37
N TYR A 29 -2.24 25.36 -20.07
CA TYR A 29 -2.94 24.25 -19.43
C TYR A 29 -4.46 24.44 -19.50
N TYR A 30 -5.20 23.41 -19.95
CA TYR A 30 -6.65 23.50 -20.23
C TYR A 30 -7.52 23.87 -19.02
N LYS A 31 -7.03 23.66 -17.78
CA LYS A 31 -7.69 24.11 -16.54
C LYS A 31 -7.19 25.45 -16.02
N GLY A 32 -6.44 26.18 -16.81
CA GLY A 32 -5.80 27.44 -16.44
C GLY A 32 -4.39 27.25 -15.89
N GLU A 33 -3.58 28.30 -15.97
CA GLU A 33 -2.19 28.30 -15.52
C GLU A 33 -2.07 28.04 -14.01
N PRO A 34 -1.19 27.12 -13.58
CA PRO A 34 -0.94 26.88 -12.15
C PRO A 34 -0.47 28.11 -11.39
N LYS A 35 -0.91 28.25 -10.14
CA LYS A 35 -0.46 29.35 -9.28
C LYS A 35 1.01 29.25 -8.89
N ILE A 36 1.49 28.02 -8.62
CA ILE A 36 2.90 27.74 -8.35
C ILE A 36 3.62 27.71 -9.70
N LYS A 37 4.56 28.63 -9.90
CA LYS A 37 5.23 28.81 -11.20
C LYS A 37 6.37 27.84 -11.44
N ASN A 38 7.08 27.44 -10.41
CA ASN A 38 8.23 26.53 -10.50
C ASN A 38 8.03 25.37 -9.53
N MET A 39 8.34 24.16 -9.99
CA MET A 39 8.28 22.93 -9.19
C MET A 39 9.59 22.14 -9.37
N GLN A 40 10.07 21.56 -8.29
CA GLN A 40 11.21 20.67 -8.28
C GLN A 40 10.80 19.32 -7.70
N LEU A 41 10.98 18.24 -8.47
CA LEU A 41 10.81 16.88 -7.98
C LEU A 41 12.18 16.30 -7.71
N ARG A 42 12.54 16.17 -6.45
CA ARG A 42 13.86 15.73 -5.99
C ARG A 42 13.80 14.32 -5.43
N GLU A 43 14.71 13.46 -5.86
CA GLU A 43 14.92 12.16 -5.22
C GLU A 43 15.48 12.36 -3.81
N SER A 44 14.83 11.78 -2.81
CA SER A 44 15.23 11.82 -1.40
C SER A 44 15.01 10.43 -0.78
N ALA A 45 15.67 10.13 0.32
CA ALA A 45 15.40 8.92 1.08
C ALA A 45 14.10 9.09 1.89
N ASP A 46 13.35 8.00 2.10
CA ASP A 46 12.09 8.02 2.84
C ASP A 46 12.25 8.62 4.25
N ALA A 47 13.39 8.35 4.90
CA ALA A 47 13.71 8.88 6.23
C ALA A 47 13.83 10.42 6.27
N ASP A 48 14.04 11.08 5.11
CA ASP A 48 14.21 12.53 5.02
C ASP A 48 12.87 13.25 4.78
N PHE A 49 11.80 12.55 4.42
CA PHE A 49 10.55 13.17 4.02
C PHE A 49 9.88 13.94 5.16
N ILE A 50 9.57 13.29 6.26
CA ILE A 50 8.87 13.92 7.39
C ILE A 50 9.74 15.02 8.04
N PRO A 51 11.03 14.78 8.37
CA PRO A 51 11.91 15.85 8.88
C PRO A 51 12.08 17.01 7.89
N GLY A 52 12.13 16.74 6.60
CA GLY A 52 12.27 17.77 5.57
C GLY A 52 11.06 18.68 5.47
N VAL A 53 9.84 18.13 5.59
CA VAL A 53 8.60 18.92 5.64
C VAL A 53 8.55 19.74 6.93
N GLU A 54 8.86 19.14 8.08
CA GLU A 54 8.91 19.85 9.36
C GLU A 54 9.85 21.06 9.34
N GLN A 55 11.03 20.90 8.73
CA GLN A 55 12.06 21.94 8.63
C GLN A 55 11.82 22.94 7.49
N GLY A 56 10.84 22.69 6.62
CA GLY A 56 10.54 23.52 5.43
C GLY A 56 11.58 23.40 4.32
N THR A 57 12.38 22.33 4.29
CA THR A 57 13.31 22.02 3.17
C THR A 57 12.64 21.20 2.06
N ILE A 58 11.48 20.65 2.37
CA ILE A 58 10.55 19.97 1.46
C ILE A 58 9.16 20.56 1.69
N ASP A 59 8.50 21.00 0.62
CA ASP A 59 7.15 21.59 0.71
C ASP A 59 6.04 20.52 0.66
N LEU A 60 6.30 19.40 -0.02
CA LEU A 60 5.37 18.28 -0.19
C LEU A 60 6.15 16.97 -0.30
N ALA A 61 5.74 15.96 0.45
CA ALA A 61 6.30 14.62 0.41
C ALA A 61 5.19 13.56 0.40
N ASP A 62 5.53 12.36 -0.07
CA ASP A 62 4.67 11.16 -0.06
C ASP A 62 5.40 10.05 0.73
N PRO A 63 5.44 10.14 2.06
CA PRO A 63 6.04 9.12 2.90
C PRO A 63 5.19 7.84 2.89
N SER A 64 5.79 6.73 3.30
CA SER A 64 5.05 5.48 3.51
C SER A 64 3.87 5.67 4.47
N GLY A 65 2.71 5.11 4.16
CA GLY A 65 1.52 5.07 5.02
C GLY A 65 1.67 4.10 6.19
N SER A 66 2.87 4.01 6.78
CA SER A 66 3.14 3.13 7.93
C SER A 66 2.67 3.74 9.25
N LYS A 67 2.36 2.88 10.22
CA LYS A 67 2.00 3.28 11.59
C LYS A 67 3.08 4.19 12.21
N SER A 68 4.36 3.84 12.01
CA SER A 68 5.48 4.64 12.54
C SER A 68 5.56 6.03 11.92
N ALA A 69 5.27 6.19 10.62
CA ALA A 69 5.22 7.51 9.98
C ALA A 69 4.07 8.36 10.54
N PHE A 70 2.91 7.76 10.77
CA PHE A 70 1.77 8.45 11.38
C PHE A 70 2.06 8.88 12.81
N GLU A 71 2.67 8.01 13.62
CA GLU A 71 3.08 8.35 14.99
C GLU A 71 4.13 9.47 15.01
N GLN A 72 5.07 9.48 14.09
CA GLN A 72 6.06 10.54 13.95
C GLN A 72 5.39 11.89 13.62
N ILE A 73 4.46 11.93 12.64
CA ILE A 73 3.73 13.16 12.29
C ILE A 73 2.91 13.66 13.48
N LYS A 74 2.18 12.78 14.16
CA LYS A 74 1.41 13.11 15.36
C LYS A 74 2.28 13.67 16.48
N SER A 75 3.51 13.19 16.63
CA SER A 75 4.45 13.69 17.66
C SER A 75 5.00 15.08 17.35
N ILE A 76 5.02 15.49 16.07
CA ILE A 76 5.48 16.81 15.61
C ILE A 76 4.39 17.87 15.78
N ASN A 77 3.14 17.53 15.50
CA ASN A 77 2.01 18.43 15.62
C ASN A 77 1.61 18.64 17.09
N SER A 78 1.38 19.88 17.49
CA SER A 78 1.06 20.23 18.87
C SER A 78 -0.28 19.66 19.36
N ASN A 79 -1.20 19.37 18.45
CA ASN A 79 -2.48 18.73 18.74
C ASN A 79 -2.44 17.19 18.78
N GLY A 80 -1.30 16.58 18.45
CA GLY A 80 -1.16 15.12 18.40
C GLY A 80 -1.90 14.42 17.25
N GLU A 81 -2.31 15.17 16.21
CA GLU A 81 -3.07 14.67 15.08
C GLU A 81 -2.25 14.68 13.78
N LEU A 82 -2.76 14.00 12.75
CA LEU A 82 -2.12 13.95 11.43
C LEU A 82 -2.23 15.28 10.67
N ASP A 83 -3.22 16.09 11.01
CA ASP A 83 -3.45 17.41 10.44
C ASP A 83 -3.30 18.46 11.56
N GLY A 84 -2.26 19.27 11.50
CA GLY A 84 -1.90 20.18 12.58
C GLY A 84 -1.15 21.43 12.16
N ASP A 85 -0.53 22.05 13.13
CA ASP A 85 0.12 23.36 12.98
C ASP A 85 1.51 23.30 12.30
N ARG A 86 2.14 22.13 12.27
CA ARG A 86 3.47 21.93 11.68
C ARG A 86 3.42 21.14 10.39
N ILE A 87 2.63 20.09 10.36
CA ILE A 87 2.45 19.21 9.21
C ILE A 87 0.95 19.01 8.98
N ASN A 88 0.52 19.20 7.73
CA ASN A 88 -0.82 18.86 7.26
C ASN A 88 -0.74 17.61 6.40
N THR A 89 -1.56 16.61 6.70
CA THR A 89 -1.59 15.33 5.99
C THR A 89 -2.90 15.16 5.24
N SER A 90 -2.82 14.83 3.95
CA SER A 90 -3.98 14.43 3.15
C SER A 90 -3.91 12.94 2.89
N LEU A 91 -4.85 12.18 3.45
CA LEU A 91 -4.99 10.75 3.18
C LEU A 91 -5.83 10.54 1.92
N VAL A 92 -5.34 9.69 1.03
CA VAL A 92 -6.02 9.34 -0.22
C VAL A 92 -6.15 7.83 -0.28
N ASP A 93 -7.38 7.35 -0.51
CA ASP A 93 -7.65 5.92 -0.67
C ASP A 93 -6.87 5.36 -1.86
N ASN A 94 -6.19 4.24 -1.63
CA ASN A 94 -5.51 3.50 -2.68
C ASN A 94 -6.41 2.37 -3.19
N LEU A 95 -6.72 2.36 -4.49
CA LEU A 95 -7.44 1.27 -5.15
C LEU A 95 -6.58 0.02 -5.39
N GLY A 96 -5.31 0.08 -5.01
CA GLY A 96 -4.38 -1.04 -5.11
C GLY A 96 -4.53 -2.06 -3.98
N TYR A 97 -3.86 -3.19 -4.13
CA TYR A 97 -3.66 -4.18 -3.07
C TYR A 97 -2.27 -4.80 -3.20
N GLY A 98 -1.70 -5.20 -2.07
CA GLY A 98 -0.48 -6.01 -2.00
C GLY A 98 -0.81 -7.50 -1.93
N TYR A 99 0.14 -8.34 -2.38
CA TYR A 99 -0.01 -9.79 -2.31
C TYR A 99 1.34 -10.48 -2.09
N ILE A 100 1.28 -11.68 -1.54
CA ILE A 100 2.42 -12.59 -1.48
C ILE A 100 2.24 -13.63 -2.59
N GLY A 101 3.14 -13.62 -3.58
CA GLY A 101 3.12 -14.57 -4.68
C GLY A 101 4.05 -15.76 -4.43
N MET A 102 3.57 -16.98 -4.64
CA MET A 102 4.40 -18.19 -4.58
C MET A 102 4.76 -18.65 -5.99
N ASN A 103 6.07 -18.80 -6.27
CA ASN A 103 6.51 -19.41 -7.52
C ASN A 103 6.27 -20.91 -7.48
N ALA A 104 5.29 -21.40 -8.25
CA ALA A 104 4.89 -22.79 -8.26
C ALA A 104 6.01 -23.75 -8.69
N ASN A 105 6.95 -23.31 -9.54
CA ASN A 105 8.08 -24.15 -9.95
C ASN A 105 9.12 -24.35 -8.84
N ASN A 106 9.22 -23.38 -7.92
CA ASN A 106 10.18 -23.46 -6.81
C ASN A 106 9.55 -24.04 -5.55
N VAL A 107 8.24 -23.85 -5.36
CA VAL A 107 7.47 -24.37 -4.23
C VAL A 107 6.70 -25.60 -4.68
N CYS A 108 7.41 -26.71 -4.82
CA CYS A 108 6.87 -27.97 -5.32
C CYS A 108 7.53 -29.18 -4.64
N VAL A 109 6.91 -30.34 -4.77
CA VAL A 109 7.40 -31.62 -4.28
C VAL A 109 7.83 -32.45 -5.49
N GLY A 110 9.07 -32.95 -5.45
CA GLY A 110 9.60 -33.86 -6.48
C GLY A 110 9.71 -33.28 -7.88
N ASP A 111 9.96 -31.94 -7.99
CA ASP A 111 10.00 -31.22 -9.26
C ASP A 111 8.72 -31.32 -10.11
N GLU A 112 7.57 -31.60 -9.45
CA GLU A 112 6.25 -31.72 -10.09
C GLU A 112 5.28 -30.63 -9.61
N PRO A 113 5.35 -29.39 -10.14
CA PRO A 113 4.53 -28.26 -9.68
C PRO A 113 3.02 -28.49 -9.77
N GLY A 114 2.60 -29.33 -10.74
CA GLY A 114 1.19 -29.65 -10.99
C GLY A 114 0.62 -30.78 -10.14
N SER A 115 1.46 -31.52 -9.40
CA SER A 115 1.01 -32.64 -8.55
C SER A 115 0.14 -32.16 -7.38
N ASP A 116 -0.72 -33.04 -6.86
CA ASP A 116 -1.57 -32.74 -5.73
C ASP A 116 -0.73 -32.49 -4.44
N ALA A 117 0.38 -33.21 -4.28
CA ALA A 117 1.35 -32.96 -3.19
C ALA A 117 1.89 -31.51 -3.25
N SER A 118 2.27 -31.03 -4.44
CA SER A 118 2.77 -29.66 -4.63
C SER A 118 1.69 -28.60 -4.40
N LYS A 119 0.46 -28.85 -4.85
CA LYS A 119 -0.68 -27.96 -4.60
C LYS A 119 -1.00 -27.88 -3.11
N ASN A 120 -1.01 -29.03 -2.41
CA ASN A 120 -1.28 -29.11 -0.97
C ASN A 120 -0.18 -28.42 -0.17
N LEU A 121 1.10 -28.56 -0.56
CA LEU A 121 2.20 -27.80 0.07
C LEU A 121 1.97 -26.30 -0.02
N ARG A 122 1.67 -25.78 -1.20
CA ARG A 122 1.39 -24.36 -1.38
C ARG A 122 0.12 -23.90 -0.63
N LYS A 123 -0.91 -24.72 -0.60
CA LYS A 123 -2.14 -24.45 0.18
C LYS A 123 -1.82 -24.37 1.68
N ALA A 124 -1.05 -25.30 2.22
CA ALA A 124 -0.64 -25.27 3.62
C ALA A 124 0.15 -24.00 3.98
N ILE A 125 1.13 -23.62 3.13
CA ILE A 125 1.87 -22.35 3.30
C ILE A 125 0.92 -21.15 3.26
N ALA A 126 -0.02 -21.11 2.30
CA ALA A 126 -0.98 -20.03 2.18
C ALA A 126 -1.92 -19.95 3.39
N THR A 127 -2.32 -21.07 3.97
CA THR A 127 -3.15 -21.14 5.18
C THR A 127 -2.41 -20.56 6.39
N VAL A 128 -1.15 -20.94 6.61
CA VAL A 128 -0.34 -20.38 7.70
C VAL A 128 -0.14 -18.85 7.51
N LEU A 129 0.19 -18.40 6.31
CA LEU A 129 0.33 -16.98 6.02
C LEU A 129 -0.99 -16.23 6.22
N ALA A 130 -2.12 -16.83 5.87
CA ALA A 130 -3.44 -16.22 6.01
C ALA A 130 -3.85 -16.04 7.47
N VAL A 131 -3.49 -16.94 8.36
CA VAL A 131 -3.74 -16.82 9.81
C VAL A 131 -3.00 -15.62 10.40
N TYR A 132 -1.76 -15.37 9.97
CA TYR A 132 -0.91 -14.31 10.54
C TYR A 132 -1.00 -12.96 9.81
N ARG A 133 -1.76 -12.88 8.71
CA ARG A 133 -1.79 -11.65 7.89
C ARG A 133 -2.39 -10.45 8.62
N ASP A 134 -3.41 -10.65 9.46
CA ASP A 134 -4.05 -9.56 10.20
C ASP A 134 -3.05 -8.89 11.15
N VAL A 135 -2.35 -9.66 11.99
CA VAL A 135 -1.36 -9.12 12.91
C VAL A 135 -0.17 -8.48 12.19
N THR A 136 0.23 -9.01 11.04
CA THR A 136 1.32 -8.44 10.23
C THR A 136 0.92 -7.09 9.64
N ILE A 137 -0.29 -6.99 9.09
CA ILE A 137 -0.82 -5.74 8.53
C ILE A 137 -1.01 -4.69 9.62
N ASP A 138 -1.62 -5.05 10.76
CA ASP A 138 -1.81 -4.14 11.89
C ASP A 138 -0.47 -3.63 12.45
N SER A 139 0.53 -4.49 12.58
CA SER A 139 1.84 -4.08 13.11
C SER A 139 2.56 -3.06 12.23
N TYR A 140 2.38 -3.12 10.91
CA TYR A 140 3.06 -2.23 9.96
C TYR A 140 2.22 -1.02 9.55
N TYR A 141 0.95 -1.23 9.22
CA TYR A 141 0.07 -0.18 8.69
C TYR A 141 -0.95 0.34 9.73
N GLY A 142 -1.29 -0.44 10.78
CA GLY A 142 -2.39 -0.12 11.67
C GLY A 142 -3.69 0.05 10.88
N ASP A 143 -4.43 1.10 11.19
CA ASP A 143 -5.72 1.42 10.53
C ASP A 143 -5.60 1.87 9.07
N ALA A 144 -4.37 2.07 8.55
CA ALA A 144 -4.16 2.54 7.17
C ALA A 144 -4.32 1.44 6.12
N ALA A 145 -4.40 0.17 6.51
CA ALA A 145 -4.64 -0.94 5.60
C ALA A 145 -5.55 -1.99 6.21
N ALA A 146 -6.19 -2.79 5.38
CA ALA A 146 -7.04 -3.89 5.79
C ALA A 146 -6.72 -5.15 4.98
N VAL A 147 -6.88 -6.31 5.61
CA VAL A 147 -6.78 -7.60 4.93
C VAL A 147 -7.98 -7.78 4.00
N ILE A 148 -7.73 -8.25 2.80
CA ILE A 148 -8.75 -8.60 1.80
C ILE A 148 -8.75 -10.11 1.53
N ASN A 149 -9.91 -10.66 1.21
CA ASN A 149 -10.08 -12.10 0.91
C ASN A 149 -10.22 -12.39 -0.59
N TYR A 150 -10.33 -11.35 -1.42
CA TYR A 150 -10.44 -11.43 -2.87
C TYR A 150 -9.37 -10.54 -3.52
N PRO A 151 -8.88 -10.86 -4.72
CA PRO A 151 -7.84 -10.09 -5.39
C PRO A 151 -8.38 -8.78 -6.01
N ILE A 152 -9.05 -7.99 -5.19
CA ILE A 152 -9.63 -6.69 -5.55
C ILE A 152 -9.60 -5.79 -4.31
N SER A 153 -9.27 -4.51 -4.47
CA SER A 153 -9.29 -3.56 -3.36
C SER A 153 -10.68 -3.48 -2.73
N ASN A 154 -10.75 -3.51 -1.39
CA ASN A 154 -11.99 -3.35 -0.63
C ASN A 154 -12.65 -1.98 -0.79
N THR A 155 -11.93 -0.98 -1.33
CA THR A 155 -12.48 0.34 -1.70
C THR A 155 -13.22 0.32 -3.03
N SER A 156 -13.13 -0.78 -3.81
CA SER A 156 -13.88 -0.96 -5.05
C SER A 156 -15.34 -1.29 -4.78
N TRP A 157 -16.24 -0.66 -5.52
CA TRP A 157 -17.69 -0.98 -5.47
C TRP A 157 -18.01 -2.42 -5.87
N ALA A 158 -17.12 -3.08 -6.63
CA ALA A 158 -17.27 -4.46 -7.10
C ALA A 158 -16.64 -5.49 -6.14
N ALA A 159 -16.03 -5.05 -5.04
CA ALA A 159 -15.41 -5.96 -4.08
C ALA A 159 -16.48 -6.73 -3.31
N PRO A 160 -16.38 -8.07 -3.18
CA PRO A 160 -17.26 -8.86 -2.32
C PRO A 160 -17.22 -8.35 -0.89
N GLN A 161 -18.39 -8.26 -0.27
CA GLN A 161 -18.57 -7.77 1.09
C GLN A 161 -18.83 -8.93 2.05
N LYS A 162 -18.47 -8.75 3.33
CA LYS A 162 -18.74 -9.75 4.38
C LYS A 162 -20.23 -10.10 4.55
N SER A 163 -21.13 -9.21 4.09
CA SER A 163 -22.58 -9.41 4.09
C SER A 163 -23.10 -10.27 2.94
N ASP A 164 -22.27 -10.53 1.92
CA ASP A 164 -22.68 -11.31 0.75
C ASP A 164 -22.79 -12.80 1.13
N ALA A 165 -23.82 -13.47 0.63
CA ALA A 165 -24.15 -14.85 1.03
C ALA A 165 -23.08 -15.88 0.64
N ASP A 166 -22.28 -15.57 -0.36
CA ASP A 166 -21.19 -16.40 -0.89
C ASP A 166 -19.79 -15.88 -0.52
N TYR A 167 -19.72 -14.94 0.45
CA TYR A 167 -18.44 -14.45 0.94
C TYR A 167 -17.66 -15.54 1.67
N GLU A 168 -16.40 -15.73 1.28
CA GLU A 168 -15.50 -16.70 1.89
C GLU A 168 -14.22 -16.03 2.40
N VAL A 169 -13.75 -16.49 3.56
CA VAL A 169 -12.43 -16.12 4.09
C VAL A 169 -11.38 -16.96 3.35
N ALA A 170 -10.46 -16.31 2.68
CA ALA A 170 -9.47 -16.98 1.86
C ALA A 170 -8.54 -17.87 2.71
N PHE A 171 -8.27 -19.09 2.23
CA PHE A 171 -7.38 -20.08 2.85
C PHE A 171 -7.81 -20.54 4.26
N SER A 172 -9.07 -20.43 4.59
CA SER A 172 -9.64 -20.82 5.89
C SER A 172 -10.12 -22.29 5.96
N LYS A 173 -9.98 -23.04 4.87
CA LYS A 173 -10.46 -24.44 4.78
C LYS A 173 -9.31 -25.41 4.51
N ASP A 174 -9.39 -26.61 5.04
CA ASP A 174 -8.49 -27.73 4.77
C ASP A 174 -8.63 -28.27 3.32
N VAL A 175 -7.91 -29.35 3.01
CA VAL A 175 -7.95 -29.97 1.67
C VAL A 175 -9.30 -30.63 1.34
N ASP A 176 -10.06 -31.00 2.37
CA ASP A 176 -11.37 -31.65 2.26
C ASP A 176 -12.52 -30.59 2.29
N GLY A 177 -12.18 -29.30 2.44
CA GLY A 177 -13.13 -28.20 2.47
C GLY A 177 -13.69 -27.89 3.85
N ASN A 178 -13.21 -28.54 4.93
CA ASN A 178 -13.65 -28.23 6.28
C ASN A 178 -13.04 -26.92 6.77
N PRO A 179 -13.76 -26.10 7.54
CA PRO A 179 -13.20 -24.88 8.14
C PRO A 179 -12.07 -25.20 9.11
N ILE A 180 -10.91 -24.56 8.95
CA ILE A 180 -9.80 -24.54 9.92
C ILE A 180 -10.06 -23.41 10.91
N TYR A 181 -10.37 -22.22 10.39
CA TYR A 181 -10.71 -21.03 11.18
C TYR A 181 -11.81 -20.22 10.50
N THR A 182 -12.45 -19.33 11.24
CA THR A 182 -13.48 -18.41 10.76
C THR A 182 -13.12 -16.96 11.11
N ASP A 183 -13.73 -16.01 10.44
CA ASP A 183 -13.51 -14.57 10.67
C ASP A 183 -13.94 -14.12 12.10
N GLY A 184 -14.79 -14.88 12.76
CA GLY A 184 -15.25 -14.58 14.13
C GLY A 184 -14.39 -15.17 15.26
N MET A 185 -13.36 -15.97 14.95
CA MET A 185 -12.42 -16.49 15.95
C MET A 185 -11.46 -15.39 16.39
N SER A 186 -11.08 -15.42 17.67
CA SER A 186 -9.95 -14.64 18.19
C SER A 186 -8.63 -15.08 17.54
N ASP A 187 -7.60 -14.26 17.65
CA ASP A 187 -6.28 -14.60 17.09
C ASP A 187 -5.70 -15.84 17.76
N ASP A 188 -5.83 -15.98 19.09
CA ASP A 188 -5.38 -17.16 19.81
C ASP A 188 -6.09 -18.45 19.33
N GLU A 189 -7.39 -18.38 19.06
CA GLU A 189 -8.15 -19.51 18.51
C GLU A 189 -7.71 -19.85 17.10
N LYS A 190 -7.46 -18.85 16.24
CA LYS A 190 -6.94 -19.05 14.89
C LYS A 190 -5.54 -19.67 14.88
N TYR A 191 -4.68 -19.25 15.84
CA TYR A 191 -3.31 -19.79 15.95
C TYR A 191 -3.27 -21.20 16.51
N ALA A 192 -4.26 -21.60 17.31
CA ALA A 192 -4.36 -22.92 17.87
C ALA A 192 -4.98 -23.96 16.91
N ALA A 193 -5.68 -23.52 15.86
CA ALA A 193 -6.34 -24.37 14.86
C ALA A 193 -5.37 -24.86 13.77
#